data_69ba7821b309f9561b2a63a2e42c1ac2
#
_entry.id   69ba7821b309f9561b2a63a2e42c1ac2
#
_cell.length_a   1.000
_cell.length_b   1.000
_cell.length_c   1.000
_cell.angle_alpha   90.00
_cell.angle_beta   90.00
_cell.angle_gamma   90.00
#
_symmetry.space_group_name_H-M   'P 1'
#
loop_
_entity.id
_entity.type
_entity.pdbx_description
1 polymer ?
#
loop_
_entity_poly.entity_id
_entity_poly.type
_entity_poly.pdbx_seq_one_letter_code
_entity_poly.pdbx_strand_id
1 'polypeptide(L)'
;VQGLDTWWRQFDDPMLARYVSLAIAQNLDLAQAAARVTQARAGLGAANAALLPSASVRGLAARSHQSRETPQGQVASTMPGYDRWGNQYEANLEASWEIDLFGGLRRGREAAIADFQASKAAAMATQLAVAAQTADTYIVIRSLQARLDIAQRQVRTQQDLVAKVALLHERGLAAQYQVRQADGALSQVQATVPVLQSGLDAAMNALDVMLGAAPGTHRAELAAHAPIPAAPRIEEMGAPADLLQRRPDLIAAERRLAAANARIGEAISEFYPKFSLSGLLGSATAVSSGNLFSAGASQSTGVLGLRWRLFDFGRINAQIDGAKGQEAEALAAYRLAVLHATEDVENAFSALIHRAEQSAVLTRGEDALTQARASSFAAYKRGAASLVDVLYADASLLQASDDRAQAQAETARAAVAAYKALGGGWRPDAPAQIATR
;
A
#
# COMPACT_ATOMS: atom_id res chain seq x y z
N VAL A 1 18.29 -14.88 -6.47
CA VAL A 1 18.00 -14.30 -7.80
C VAL A 1 18.60 -12.91 -7.80
N GLN A 2 19.70 -12.72 -8.56
CA GLN A 2 20.34 -11.42 -8.68
C GLN A 2 19.39 -10.44 -9.41
N GLY A 3 19.17 -9.25 -8.83
CA GLY A 3 18.41 -8.18 -9.47
C GLY A 3 16.91 -8.11 -9.16
N LEU A 4 16.35 -8.95 -8.28
CA LEU A 4 14.96 -8.86 -7.86
C LEU A 4 14.61 -7.53 -7.16
N ASP A 5 15.57 -6.92 -6.48
CA ASP A 5 15.39 -5.65 -5.76
C ASP A 5 15.21 -4.44 -6.68
N THR A 6 15.63 -4.54 -7.94
CA THR A 6 15.51 -3.50 -8.96
C THR A 6 15.04 -4.11 -10.30
N TRP A 7 14.11 -5.06 -10.23
CA TRP A 7 13.63 -5.86 -11.36
C TRP A 7 13.17 -5.01 -12.57
N TRP A 8 12.68 -3.80 -12.35
CA TRP A 8 12.26 -2.89 -13.43
C TRP A 8 13.39 -2.47 -14.37
N ARG A 9 14.66 -2.58 -13.95
CA ARG A 9 15.81 -2.33 -14.81
C ARG A 9 16.02 -3.42 -15.87
N GLN A 10 15.46 -4.61 -15.65
CA GLN A 10 15.57 -5.72 -16.60
C GLN A 10 14.69 -5.55 -17.85
N PHE A 11 13.76 -4.57 -17.84
CA PHE A 11 12.97 -4.18 -19.01
C PHE A 11 13.77 -3.36 -20.04
N ASP A 12 14.98 -3.00 -19.72
CA ASP A 12 15.91 -2.22 -20.58
C ASP A 12 15.29 -0.89 -21.08
N ASP A 13 14.37 -0.32 -20.27
CA ASP A 13 13.71 0.96 -20.50
C ASP A 13 14.11 1.97 -19.41
N PRO A 14 14.94 2.97 -19.78
CA PRO A 14 15.42 3.99 -18.82
C PRO A 14 14.29 4.86 -18.26
N MET A 15 13.23 5.13 -19.04
CA MET A 15 12.08 5.93 -18.55
C MET A 15 11.24 5.16 -17.57
N LEU A 16 10.97 3.87 -17.83
CA LEU A 16 10.30 2.99 -16.88
C LEU A 16 11.07 2.95 -15.56
N ALA A 17 12.38 2.71 -15.62
CA ALA A 17 13.23 2.66 -14.44
C ALA A 17 13.23 3.99 -13.67
N ARG A 18 13.23 5.12 -14.37
CA ARG A 18 13.15 6.45 -13.78
C ARG A 18 11.81 6.68 -13.07
N TYR A 19 10.67 6.37 -13.72
CA TYR A 19 9.35 6.59 -13.13
C TYR A 19 9.11 5.69 -11.92
N VAL A 20 9.54 4.42 -11.95
CA VAL A 20 9.46 3.55 -10.78
C VAL A 20 10.31 4.10 -9.63
N SER A 21 11.52 4.57 -9.91
CA SER A 21 12.39 5.17 -8.89
C SER A 21 11.79 6.46 -8.30
N LEU A 22 11.17 7.29 -9.15
CA LEU A 22 10.50 8.52 -8.74
C LEU A 22 9.26 8.22 -7.87
N ALA A 23 8.45 7.23 -8.27
CA ALA A 23 7.31 6.78 -7.48
C ALA A 23 7.75 6.28 -6.09
N ILE A 24 8.79 5.46 -6.00
CA ILE A 24 9.33 5.02 -4.72
C ILE A 24 9.77 6.20 -3.84
N ALA A 25 10.27 7.28 -4.43
CA ALA A 25 10.74 8.44 -3.68
C ALA A 25 9.62 9.42 -3.26
N GLN A 26 8.52 9.51 -4.00
CA GLN A 26 7.54 10.59 -3.86
C GLN A 26 6.08 10.13 -3.63
N ASN A 27 5.79 8.85 -3.77
CA ASN A 27 4.42 8.33 -3.65
C ASN A 27 3.85 8.55 -2.24
N LEU A 28 2.62 9.06 -2.18
CA LEU A 28 1.95 9.41 -0.93
C LEU A 28 1.46 8.19 -0.13
N ASP A 29 1.21 7.04 -0.76
CA ASP A 29 0.88 5.81 -0.03
C ASP A 29 2.11 5.28 0.72
N LEU A 30 3.32 5.46 0.15
CA LEU A 30 4.57 5.18 0.85
C LEU A 30 4.80 6.13 2.02
N ALA A 31 4.47 7.41 1.88
CA ALA A 31 4.52 8.37 2.98
C ALA A 31 3.56 7.97 4.11
N GLN A 32 2.32 7.54 3.79
CA GLN A 32 1.39 7.01 4.78
C GLN A 32 1.91 5.74 5.45
N ALA A 33 2.49 4.81 4.69
CA ALA A 33 3.09 3.60 5.24
C ALA A 33 4.24 3.91 6.19
N ALA A 34 5.09 4.88 5.87
CA ALA A 34 6.16 5.38 6.72
C ALA A 34 5.62 5.98 8.04
N ALA A 35 4.55 6.77 7.96
CA ALA A 35 3.89 7.32 9.14
C ALA A 35 3.32 6.21 10.05
N ARG A 36 2.74 5.15 9.48
CA ARG A 36 2.27 3.97 10.27
C ARG A 36 3.42 3.24 10.96
N VAL A 37 4.59 3.12 10.33
CA VAL A 37 5.79 2.57 10.97
C VAL A 37 6.23 3.45 12.15
N THR A 38 6.15 4.78 12.00
CA THR A 38 6.46 5.72 13.09
C THR A 38 5.47 5.56 14.25
N GLN A 39 4.17 5.42 13.98
CA GLN A 39 3.15 5.15 14.99
C GLN A 39 3.41 3.83 15.74
N ALA A 40 3.72 2.75 15.01
CA ALA A 40 4.03 1.46 15.62
C ALA A 40 5.31 1.51 16.46
N ARG A 41 6.33 2.27 16.03
CA ARG A 41 7.55 2.53 16.80
C ARG A 41 7.24 3.28 18.10
N ALA A 42 6.36 4.28 18.06
CA ALA A 42 5.92 5.01 19.26
C ALA A 42 5.16 4.09 20.22
N GLY A 43 4.29 3.19 19.69
CA GLY A 43 3.62 2.16 20.49
C GLY A 43 4.61 1.23 21.20
N LEU A 44 5.66 0.78 20.52
CA LEU A 44 6.76 0.02 21.14
C LEU A 44 7.50 0.85 22.19
N GLY A 45 7.72 2.14 21.94
CA GLY A 45 8.29 3.08 22.92
C GLY A 45 7.45 3.14 24.19
N ALA A 46 6.13 3.25 24.06
CA ALA A 46 5.20 3.25 25.20
C ALA A 46 5.21 1.92 25.95
N ALA A 47 5.24 0.78 25.25
CA ALA A 47 5.33 -0.54 25.87
C ALA A 47 6.67 -0.75 26.61
N ASN A 48 7.77 -0.21 26.11
CA ASN A 48 9.06 -0.21 26.81
C ASN A 48 9.01 0.69 28.05
N ALA A 49 8.39 1.87 27.97
CA ALA A 49 8.26 2.80 29.09
C ALA A 49 7.37 2.23 30.20
N ALA A 50 6.36 1.44 29.87
CA ALA A 50 5.49 0.78 30.86
C ALA A 50 6.23 -0.18 31.79
N LEU A 51 7.39 -0.69 31.39
CA LEU A 51 8.27 -1.55 32.21
C LEU A 51 9.14 -0.73 33.20
N LEU A 52 9.20 0.60 33.06
CA LEU A 52 10.06 1.48 33.83
C LEU A 52 9.24 2.29 34.84
N PRO A 53 9.86 2.79 35.94
CA PRO A 53 9.20 3.72 36.84
C PRO A 53 8.78 5.00 36.13
N SER A 54 7.58 5.47 36.44
CA SER A 54 7.12 6.82 36.05
C SER A 54 7.22 7.78 37.24
N ALA A 55 7.53 9.05 36.96
CA ALA A 55 7.56 10.09 37.99
C ALA A 55 6.82 11.33 37.51
N SER A 56 6.12 11.99 38.43
CA SER A 56 5.40 13.24 38.18
C SER A 56 5.56 14.20 39.32
N VAL A 57 5.51 15.49 39.03
CA VAL A 57 5.42 16.53 40.03
C VAL A 57 3.96 16.98 40.16
N ARG A 58 3.45 16.97 41.39
CA ARG A 58 2.09 17.41 41.70
C ARG A 58 2.14 18.62 42.61
N GLY A 59 1.54 19.72 42.17
CA GLY A 59 1.30 20.90 42.98
C GLY A 59 -0.18 21.05 43.29
N LEU A 60 -0.52 21.40 44.55
CA LEU A 60 -1.88 21.68 44.98
C LEU A 60 -1.90 22.98 45.76
N ALA A 61 -2.82 23.88 45.42
CA ALA A 61 -3.23 25.01 46.26
C ALA A 61 -4.75 24.98 46.34
N ALA A 62 -5.28 24.64 47.50
CA ALA A 62 -6.71 24.52 47.72
C ALA A 62 -7.15 25.38 48.90
N ARG A 63 -8.32 26.00 48.80
CA ARG A 63 -9.05 26.62 49.88
C ARG A 63 -10.39 25.93 49.99
N SER A 64 -10.66 25.35 51.16
CA SER A 64 -11.87 24.56 51.42
C SER A 64 -12.68 25.20 52.57
N HIS A 65 -13.98 25.09 52.50
CA HIS A 65 -14.90 25.43 53.57
C HIS A 65 -15.54 24.12 54.04
N GLN A 66 -15.24 23.73 55.28
CA GLN A 66 -15.71 22.45 55.83
C GLN A 66 -17.13 22.51 56.34
N SER A 67 -17.95 21.51 56.03
CA SER A 67 -19.28 21.31 56.60
C SER A 67 -19.16 20.86 58.07
N ARG A 68 -19.95 21.44 58.99
CA ARG A 68 -20.08 20.98 60.37
C ARG A 68 -20.94 19.72 60.52
N GLU A 69 -21.66 19.35 59.49
CA GLU A 69 -22.58 18.20 59.50
C GLU A 69 -21.88 16.89 59.11
N THR A 70 -20.64 16.94 58.61
CA THR A 70 -19.82 15.75 58.39
C THR A 70 -19.20 15.25 59.71
N PRO A 71 -18.92 13.94 59.88
CA PRO A 71 -18.30 13.41 61.10
C PRO A 71 -17.00 14.14 61.49
N GLN A 72 -16.18 14.48 60.50
CA GLN A 72 -14.94 15.25 60.69
C GLN A 72 -15.23 16.67 61.14
N GLY A 73 -16.22 17.33 60.52
CA GLY A 73 -16.61 18.69 60.88
C GLY A 73 -17.26 18.79 62.28
N GLN A 74 -18.01 17.78 62.70
CA GLN A 74 -18.56 17.68 64.03
C GLN A 74 -17.46 17.58 65.09
N VAL A 75 -16.48 16.69 64.91
CA VAL A 75 -15.33 16.52 65.80
C VAL A 75 -14.49 17.82 65.82
N ALA A 76 -14.16 18.39 64.65
CA ALA A 76 -13.35 19.59 64.53
C ALA A 76 -14.05 20.79 65.16
N SER A 77 -15.38 20.90 65.12
CA SER A 77 -16.15 22.02 65.69
C SER A 77 -16.15 22.02 67.24
N THR A 78 -15.73 20.93 67.88
CA THR A 78 -15.56 20.89 69.36
C THR A 78 -14.26 21.55 69.81
N MET A 79 -13.31 21.85 68.94
CA MET A 79 -12.02 22.46 69.27
C MET A 79 -12.19 23.96 69.37
N PRO A 80 -11.64 24.59 70.41
CA PRO A 80 -11.67 26.03 70.54
C PRO A 80 -10.93 26.73 69.41
N GLY A 81 -11.59 27.69 68.73
CA GLY A 81 -10.96 28.46 67.65
C GLY A 81 -10.96 27.76 66.30
N TYR A 82 -11.74 26.71 66.13
CA TYR A 82 -11.85 26.01 64.79
C TYR A 82 -12.42 26.95 63.73
N ASP A 83 -11.58 27.25 62.73
CA ASP A 83 -12.01 27.93 61.52
C ASP A 83 -12.48 26.88 60.44
N ARG A 84 -13.64 27.09 59.89
CA ARG A 84 -14.20 26.26 58.82
C ARG A 84 -13.48 26.43 57.49
N TRP A 85 -12.76 27.52 57.32
CA TRP A 85 -11.94 27.78 56.15
C TRP A 85 -10.55 27.23 56.37
N GLY A 86 -10.13 26.31 55.47
CA GLY A 86 -8.78 25.74 55.48
C GLY A 86 -8.08 26.03 54.15
N ASN A 87 -6.80 26.30 54.22
CA ASN A 87 -5.92 26.32 53.06
C ASN A 87 -5.07 25.05 53.08
N GLN A 88 -4.76 24.51 51.88
CA GLN A 88 -3.85 23.39 51.71
C GLN A 88 -2.92 23.71 50.57
N TYR A 89 -1.64 23.56 50.79
CA TYR A 89 -0.60 23.74 49.79
C TYR A 89 0.27 22.50 49.80
N GLU A 90 0.49 21.93 48.60
CA GLU A 90 1.34 20.76 48.44
C GLU A 90 2.25 20.92 47.20
N ALA A 91 3.45 20.40 47.31
CA ALA A 91 4.39 20.21 46.20
C ALA A 91 5.09 18.86 46.39
N ASN A 92 4.72 17.89 45.58
CA ASN A 92 5.15 16.51 45.74
C ASN A 92 5.79 15.99 44.41
N LEU A 93 6.88 15.26 44.57
CA LEU A 93 7.40 14.35 43.53
C LEU A 93 6.84 12.97 43.84
N GLU A 94 6.03 12.46 42.93
CA GLU A 94 5.41 11.14 43.01
C GLU A 94 6.08 10.22 42.00
N ALA A 95 6.45 9.02 42.42
CA ALA A 95 6.96 7.97 41.53
C ALA A 95 6.12 6.70 41.68
N SER A 96 5.90 6.00 40.59
CA SER A 96 5.20 4.71 40.60
C SER A 96 5.82 3.75 39.58
N TRP A 97 5.88 2.50 39.97
CA TRP A 97 6.40 1.42 39.12
C TRP A 97 5.59 0.13 39.33
N GLU A 98 5.07 -0.44 38.28
CA GLU A 98 4.48 -1.78 38.31
C GLU A 98 5.59 -2.81 38.10
N ILE A 99 5.79 -3.67 39.10
CA ILE A 99 6.79 -4.75 39.05
C ILE A 99 6.17 -5.91 38.27
N ASP A 100 6.63 -6.14 37.05
CA ASP A 100 6.10 -7.18 36.14
C ASP A 100 6.57 -8.58 36.55
N LEU A 101 6.08 -9.09 37.69
CA LEU A 101 6.48 -10.38 38.22
C LEU A 101 5.98 -11.53 37.34
N PHE A 102 4.75 -11.44 36.83
CA PHE A 102 4.07 -12.47 36.04
C PHE A 102 4.14 -12.26 34.54
N GLY A 103 4.83 -11.23 34.07
CA GLY A 103 5.18 -11.05 32.66
C GLY A 103 4.11 -10.41 31.79
N GLY A 104 3.05 -9.82 32.36
CA GLY A 104 1.99 -9.18 31.59
C GLY A 104 2.52 -8.01 30.74
N LEU A 105 3.30 -7.12 31.34
CA LEU A 105 3.91 -5.99 30.62
C LEU A 105 4.96 -6.46 29.59
N ARG A 106 5.73 -7.51 29.93
CA ARG A 106 6.69 -8.10 28.98
C ARG A 106 5.98 -8.75 27.77
N ARG A 107 4.83 -9.39 27.96
CA ARG A 107 4.00 -9.92 26.89
C ARG A 107 3.38 -8.80 26.03
N GLY A 108 2.89 -7.73 26.66
CA GLY A 108 2.45 -6.52 25.94
C GLY A 108 3.56 -5.90 25.10
N ARG A 109 4.81 -5.83 25.63
CA ARG A 109 5.98 -5.40 24.87
C ARG A 109 6.31 -6.33 23.70
N GLU A 110 6.23 -7.65 23.90
CA GLU A 110 6.43 -8.64 22.83
C GLU A 110 5.41 -8.45 21.70
N ALA A 111 4.15 -8.21 22.03
CA ALA A 111 3.12 -7.87 21.07
C ALA A 111 3.46 -6.58 20.30
N ALA A 112 3.90 -5.54 21.00
CA ALA A 112 4.27 -4.26 20.38
C ALA A 112 5.52 -4.38 19.47
N ILE A 113 6.49 -5.24 19.79
CA ILE A 113 7.63 -5.56 18.92
C ILE A 113 7.14 -6.22 17.63
N ALA A 114 6.25 -7.21 17.75
CA ALA A 114 5.70 -7.92 16.60
C ALA A 114 4.84 -7.00 15.73
N ASP A 115 4.02 -6.11 16.31
CA ASP A 115 3.26 -5.08 15.59
C ASP A 115 4.16 -4.09 14.85
N PHE A 116 5.26 -3.67 15.46
CA PHE A 116 6.24 -2.82 14.80
C PHE A 116 6.90 -3.53 13.62
N GLN A 117 7.27 -4.79 13.77
CA GLN A 117 7.82 -5.61 12.69
C GLN A 117 6.80 -5.83 11.56
N ALA A 118 5.53 -6.09 11.90
CA ALA A 118 4.43 -6.21 10.94
C ALA A 118 4.23 -4.92 10.15
N SER A 119 4.28 -3.76 10.83
CA SER A 119 4.16 -2.45 10.19
C SER A 119 5.31 -2.16 9.22
N LYS A 120 6.54 -2.55 9.55
CA LYS A 120 7.70 -2.46 8.65
C LYS A 120 7.51 -3.32 7.40
N ALA A 121 7.10 -4.57 7.59
CA ALA A 121 6.84 -5.49 6.48
C ALA A 121 5.69 -4.98 5.59
N ALA A 122 4.62 -4.44 6.19
CA ALA A 122 3.52 -3.83 5.44
C ALA A 122 3.97 -2.62 4.60
N ALA A 123 4.90 -1.80 5.11
CA ALA A 123 5.47 -0.69 4.34
C ALA A 123 6.28 -1.19 3.13
N MET A 124 7.02 -2.29 3.27
CA MET A 124 7.74 -2.94 2.17
C MET A 124 6.76 -3.54 1.14
N ALA A 125 5.65 -4.14 1.59
CA ALA A 125 4.58 -4.61 0.70
C ALA A 125 3.96 -3.45 -0.12
N THR A 126 3.77 -2.30 0.52
CA THR A 126 3.30 -1.08 -0.18
C THR A 126 4.33 -0.62 -1.22
N GLN A 127 5.62 -0.65 -0.92
CA GLN A 127 6.68 -0.29 -1.87
C GLN A 127 6.67 -1.22 -3.10
N LEU A 128 6.56 -2.53 -2.89
CA LEU A 128 6.44 -3.51 -3.95
C LEU A 128 5.21 -3.25 -4.83
N ALA A 129 4.06 -2.97 -4.21
CA ALA A 129 2.82 -2.69 -4.92
C ALA A 129 2.94 -1.39 -5.75
N VAL A 130 3.49 -0.31 -5.20
CA VAL A 130 3.70 0.97 -5.89
C VAL A 130 4.65 0.80 -7.07
N ALA A 131 5.77 0.08 -6.90
CA ALA A 131 6.72 -0.18 -7.98
C ALA A 131 6.06 -0.95 -9.13
N ALA A 132 5.32 -2.02 -8.81
CA ALA A 132 4.63 -2.83 -9.80
C ALA A 132 3.52 -2.05 -10.53
N GLN A 133 2.69 -1.31 -9.79
CA GLN A 133 1.61 -0.52 -10.37
C GLN A 133 2.14 0.61 -11.26
N THR A 134 3.24 1.26 -10.86
CA THR A 134 3.88 2.30 -11.68
C THR A 134 4.40 1.73 -13.00
N ALA A 135 5.08 0.59 -12.95
CA ALA A 135 5.55 -0.09 -14.15
C ALA A 135 4.39 -0.55 -15.04
N ASP A 136 3.33 -1.11 -14.48
CA ASP A 136 2.12 -1.53 -15.18
C ASP A 136 1.46 -0.33 -15.89
N THR A 137 1.25 0.77 -15.19
CA THR A 137 0.65 1.98 -15.75
C THR A 137 1.51 2.57 -16.88
N TYR A 138 2.83 2.57 -16.72
CA TYR A 138 3.73 3.01 -17.78
C TYR A 138 3.62 2.12 -19.04
N ILE A 139 3.58 0.79 -18.89
CA ILE A 139 3.40 -0.15 -20.00
C ILE A 139 2.05 0.09 -20.70
N VAL A 140 0.98 0.36 -19.94
CA VAL A 140 -0.34 0.72 -20.50
C VAL A 140 -0.26 2.01 -21.31
N ILE A 141 0.46 3.04 -20.85
CA ILE A 141 0.68 4.28 -21.61
C ILE A 141 1.36 3.97 -22.94
N ARG A 142 2.44 3.16 -22.95
CA ARG A 142 3.17 2.81 -24.17
C ARG A 142 2.31 1.98 -25.13
N SER A 143 1.49 1.06 -24.60
CA SER A 143 0.52 0.31 -25.36
C SER A 143 -0.51 1.21 -26.05
N LEU A 144 -1.11 2.15 -25.31
CA LEU A 144 -2.10 3.08 -25.84
C LEU A 144 -1.50 4.02 -26.90
N GLN A 145 -0.25 4.45 -26.72
CA GLN A 145 0.46 5.22 -27.74
C GLN A 145 0.69 4.41 -29.04
N ALA A 146 1.12 3.17 -28.91
CA ALA A 146 1.31 2.28 -30.08
C ALA A 146 -0.01 2.04 -30.82
N ARG A 147 -1.08 1.74 -30.09
CA ARG A 147 -2.43 1.53 -30.65
C ARG A 147 -2.99 2.79 -31.30
N LEU A 148 -2.77 3.95 -30.68
CA LEU A 148 -3.17 5.26 -31.23
C LEU A 148 -2.46 5.53 -32.56
N ASP A 149 -1.16 5.24 -32.65
CA ASP A 149 -0.39 5.41 -33.88
C ASP A 149 -0.88 4.44 -34.97
N ILE A 150 -1.21 3.17 -34.64
CA ILE A 150 -1.83 2.22 -35.56
C ILE A 150 -3.16 2.77 -36.10
N ALA A 151 -4.05 3.23 -35.21
CA ALA A 151 -5.35 3.78 -35.59
C ALA A 151 -5.20 5.03 -36.49
N GLN A 152 -4.30 5.93 -36.14
CA GLN A 152 -4.04 7.14 -36.94
C GLN A 152 -3.45 6.83 -38.33
N ARG A 153 -2.56 5.84 -38.43
CA ARG A 153 -2.06 5.38 -39.74
C ARG A 153 -3.21 4.81 -40.58
N GLN A 154 -4.09 4.03 -39.97
CA GLN A 154 -5.24 3.47 -40.66
C GLN A 154 -6.24 4.55 -41.10
N VAL A 155 -6.48 5.57 -40.29
CA VAL A 155 -7.29 6.74 -40.70
C VAL A 155 -6.72 7.37 -41.98
N ARG A 156 -5.42 7.60 -42.03
CA ARG A 156 -4.76 8.13 -43.24
C ARG A 156 -4.93 7.21 -44.45
N THR A 157 -4.75 5.88 -44.24
CA THR A 157 -4.94 4.86 -45.34
C THR A 157 -6.38 4.88 -45.83
N GLN A 158 -7.37 4.95 -44.98
CA GLN A 158 -8.78 5.01 -45.35
C GLN A 158 -9.16 6.35 -46.02
N GLN A 159 -8.62 7.46 -45.57
CA GLN A 159 -8.79 8.79 -46.22
C GLN A 159 -8.28 8.74 -47.68
N ASP A 160 -7.09 8.18 -47.89
CA ASP A 160 -6.53 8.01 -49.23
C ASP A 160 -7.40 7.08 -50.11
N LEU A 161 -8.00 6.04 -49.54
CA LEU A 161 -8.88 5.13 -50.24
C LEU A 161 -10.18 5.84 -50.62
N VAL A 162 -10.82 6.57 -49.71
CA VAL A 162 -12.03 7.37 -49.98
C VAL A 162 -11.77 8.38 -51.11
N ALA A 163 -10.66 9.11 -51.08
CA ALA A 163 -10.32 10.06 -52.10
C ALA A 163 -10.18 9.40 -53.50
N LYS A 164 -9.56 8.19 -53.57
CA LYS A 164 -9.42 7.45 -54.82
C LYS A 164 -10.76 6.95 -55.35
N VAL A 165 -11.62 6.40 -54.47
CA VAL A 165 -12.95 5.90 -54.86
C VAL A 165 -13.86 7.05 -55.31
N ALA A 166 -13.80 8.20 -54.63
CA ALA A 166 -14.54 9.40 -55.04
C ALA A 166 -14.12 9.88 -56.43
N LEU A 167 -12.80 9.95 -56.72
CA LEU A 167 -12.29 10.31 -58.04
C LEU A 167 -12.73 9.31 -59.13
N LEU A 168 -12.79 8.00 -58.84
CA LEU A 168 -13.30 7.02 -59.78
C LEU A 168 -14.79 7.21 -60.01
N HIS A 169 -15.58 7.58 -59.01
CA HIS A 169 -16.98 7.88 -59.12
C HIS A 169 -17.24 9.11 -60.01
N GLU A 170 -16.49 10.18 -59.82
CA GLU A 170 -16.56 11.40 -60.68
C GLU A 170 -16.29 11.09 -62.16
N ARG A 171 -15.44 10.11 -62.40
CA ARG A 171 -15.11 9.61 -63.75
C ARG A 171 -16.10 8.56 -64.30
N GLY A 172 -17.16 8.22 -63.55
CA GLY A 172 -18.14 7.21 -63.94
C GLY A 172 -17.62 5.76 -63.82
N LEU A 173 -16.49 5.53 -63.18
CA LEU A 173 -15.82 4.23 -63.04
C LEU A 173 -16.14 3.50 -61.71
N ALA A 174 -16.81 4.17 -60.79
CA ALA A 174 -17.25 3.60 -59.53
C ALA A 174 -18.69 4.00 -59.20
N ALA A 175 -19.43 3.13 -58.53
CA ALA A 175 -20.80 3.39 -58.12
C ALA A 175 -20.82 4.23 -56.83
N GLN A 176 -21.88 5.03 -56.62
CA GLN A 176 -22.02 5.88 -55.42
C GLN A 176 -22.02 5.05 -54.11
N TYR A 177 -22.59 3.84 -54.10
CA TYR A 177 -22.58 3.00 -52.89
C TYR A 177 -21.16 2.63 -52.46
N GLN A 178 -20.19 2.54 -53.35
CA GLN A 178 -18.77 2.26 -53.02
C GLN A 178 -18.12 3.44 -52.29
N VAL A 179 -18.47 4.69 -52.66
CA VAL A 179 -18.04 5.88 -51.95
C VAL A 179 -18.60 5.86 -50.52
N ARG A 180 -19.90 5.56 -50.38
CA ARG A 180 -20.54 5.51 -49.07
C ARG A 180 -20.00 4.39 -48.18
N GLN A 181 -19.63 3.25 -48.77
CA GLN A 181 -19.00 2.14 -48.06
C GLN A 181 -17.61 2.53 -47.54
N ALA A 182 -16.81 3.19 -48.38
CA ALA A 182 -15.49 3.68 -47.96
C ALA A 182 -15.60 4.77 -46.87
N ASP A 183 -16.55 5.73 -46.98
CA ASP A 183 -16.84 6.72 -45.95
C ASP A 183 -17.24 6.10 -44.61
N GLY A 184 -18.08 5.06 -44.65
CA GLY A 184 -18.49 4.31 -43.45
C GLY A 184 -17.32 3.63 -42.77
N ALA A 185 -16.43 2.97 -43.57
CA ALA A 185 -15.23 2.35 -43.04
C ALA A 185 -14.26 3.38 -42.43
N LEU A 186 -14.08 4.53 -43.05
CA LEU A 186 -13.29 5.64 -42.51
C LEU A 186 -13.85 6.11 -41.15
N SER A 187 -15.18 6.31 -41.09
CA SER A 187 -15.85 6.76 -39.86
C SER A 187 -15.68 5.77 -38.72
N GLN A 188 -15.71 4.45 -38.97
CA GLN A 188 -15.47 3.43 -37.96
C GLN A 188 -14.06 3.51 -37.37
N VAL A 189 -13.04 3.66 -38.20
CA VAL A 189 -11.66 3.81 -37.73
C VAL A 189 -11.45 5.13 -36.99
N GLN A 190 -12.01 6.22 -37.51
CA GLN A 190 -11.94 7.54 -36.83
C GLN A 190 -12.55 7.50 -35.44
N ALA A 191 -13.62 6.74 -35.23
CA ALA A 191 -14.27 6.60 -33.92
C ALA A 191 -13.40 5.90 -32.85
N THR A 192 -12.39 5.12 -33.24
CA THR A 192 -11.49 4.47 -32.28
C THR A 192 -10.47 5.44 -31.69
N VAL A 193 -10.08 6.49 -32.43
CA VAL A 193 -9.04 7.46 -32.03
C VAL A 193 -9.39 8.17 -30.73
N PRO A 194 -10.57 8.81 -30.54
CA PRO A 194 -10.90 9.50 -29.30
C PRO A 194 -11.00 8.56 -28.10
N VAL A 195 -11.37 7.32 -28.29
CA VAL A 195 -11.43 6.30 -27.21
C VAL A 195 -10.01 5.99 -26.72
N LEU A 196 -9.08 5.74 -27.62
CA LEU A 196 -7.67 5.50 -27.28
C LEU A 196 -7.02 6.74 -26.66
N GLN A 197 -7.33 7.92 -27.18
CA GLN A 197 -6.81 9.17 -26.61
C GLN A 197 -7.32 9.40 -25.18
N SER A 198 -8.59 9.19 -24.92
CA SER A 198 -9.16 9.29 -23.58
C SER A 198 -8.51 8.29 -22.61
N GLY A 199 -8.29 7.06 -23.06
CA GLY A 199 -7.57 6.05 -22.26
C GLY A 199 -6.13 6.46 -21.95
N LEU A 200 -5.43 7.02 -22.94
CA LEU A 200 -4.06 7.52 -22.79
C LEU A 200 -3.99 8.67 -21.78
N ASP A 201 -4.89 9.64 -21.89
CA ASP A 201 -4.97 10.77 -20.96
C ASP A 201 -5.24 10.28 -19.51
N ALA A 202 -6.16 9.32 -19.35
CA ALA A 202 -6.45 8.75 -18.05
C ALA A 202 -5.24 8.00 -17.46
N ALA A 203 -4.52 7.22 -18.26
CA ALA A 203 -3.34 6.49 -17.82
C ALA A 203 -2.18 7.45 -17.45
N MET A 204 -1.97 8.53 -18.20
CA MET A 204 -0.98 9.56 -17.86
C MET A 204 -1.32 10.29 -16.56
N ASN A 205 -2.59 10.64 -16.36
CA ASN A 205 -3.05 11.26 -15.11
C ASN A 205 -2.88 10.30 -13.91
N ALA A 206 -3.16 9.01 -14.09
CA ALA A 206 -2.96 8.00 -13.06
C ALA A 206 -1.46 7.87 -12.68
N LEU A 207 -0.57 7.90 -13.67
CA LEU A 207 0.87 7.89 -13.42
C LEU A 207 1.31 9.12 -12.61
N ASP A 208 0.85 10.32 -12.96
CA ASP A 208 1.16 11.54 -12.21
C ASP A 208 0.75 11.43 -10.74
N VAL A 209 -0.45 10.91 -10.45
CA VAL A 209 -0.91 10.69 -9.08
C VAL A 209 0.00 9.71 -8.33
N MET A 210 0.43 8.64 -9.00
CA MET A 210 1.38 7.67 -8.40
C MET A 210 2.73 8.28 -8.09
N LEU A 211 3.14 9.29 -8.88
CA LEU A 211 4.36 10.08 -8.66
C LEU A 211 4.19 11.17 -7.60
N GLY A 212 2.99 11.31 -7.00
CA GLY A 212 2.70 12.39 -6.05
C GLY A 212 2.59 13.76 -6.72
N ALA A 213 2.35 13.80 -8.04
CA ALA A 213 2.27 15.02 -8.84
C ALA A 213 0.82 15.32 -9.26
N ALA A 214 0.56 16.59 -9.61
CA ALA A 214 -0.74 16.97 -10.16
C ALA A 214 -0.92 16.38 -11.57
N PRO A 215 -2.14 15.92 -11.95
CA PRO A 215 -2.42 15.42 -13.28
C PRO A 215 -1.98 16.40 -14.39
N GLY A 216 -1.28 15.87 -15.39
CA GLY A 216 -0.74 16.64 -16.52
C GLY A 216 0.73 17.07 -16.37
N THR A 217 1.35 16.86 -15.20
CA THR A 217 2.74 17.30 -14.92
C THR A 217 3.76 16.68 -15.88
N HIS A 218 3.68 15.38 -16.14
CA HIS A 218 4.63 14.65 -16.99
C HIS A 218 4.11 14.44 -18.42
N ARG A 219 2.97 15.04 -18.79
CA ARG A 219 2.33 14.84 -20.11
C ARG A 219 3.29 15.17 -21.27
N ALA A 220 4.02 16.29 -21.20
CA ALA A 220 4.94 16.70 -22.27
C ALA A 220 6.10 15.71 -22.45
N GLU A 221 6.61 15.15 -21.35
CA GLU A 221 7.70 14.18 -21.38
C GLU A 221 7.21 12.81 -21.90
N LEU A 222 5.99 12.40 -21.52
CA LEU A 222 5.36 11.15 -21.98
C LEU A 222 4.83 11.23 -23.42
N ALA A 223 4.67 12.42 -23.99
CA ALA A 223 4.20 12.59 -25.36
C ALA A 223 5.15 12.00 -26.40
N ALA A 224 6.44 11.88 -26.09
CA ALA A 224 7.41 11.22 -26.96
C ALA A 224 7.07 9.73 -27.12
N HIS A 225 6.88 9.29 -28.37
CA HIS A 225 6.64 7.89 -28.69
C HIS A 225 7.87 7.04 -28.36
N ALA A 226 7.64 5.94 -27.64
CA ALA A 226 8.64 4.91 -27.38
C ALA A 226 8.00 3.53 -27.55
N PRO A 227 8.78 2.49 -27.86
CA PRO A 227 8.25 1.14 -27.99
C PRO A 227 7.68 0.63 -26.65
N ILE A 228 6.78 -0.34 -26.73
CA ILE A 228 6.32 -1.09 -25.56
C ILE A 228 7.53 -1.84 -24.99
N PRO A 229 7.84 -1.72 -23.69
CA PRO A 229 8.95 -2.43 -23.08
C PRO A 229 8.86 -3.94 -23.30
N ALA A 230 9.95 -4.56 -23.68
CA ALA A 230 9.99 -6.02 -23.87
C ALA A 230 9.98 -6.72 -22.50
N ALA A 231 9.18 -7.79 -22.38
CA ALA A 231 9.20 -8.61 -21.18
C ALA A 231 10.57 -9.29 -21.02
N PRO A 232 11.25 -9.13 -19.87
CA PRO A 232 12.50 -9.83 -19.63
C PRO A 232 12.27 -11.33 -19.47
N ARG A 233 13.30 -12.13 -19.78
CA ARG A 233 13.28 -13.57 -19.53
C ARG A 233 13.49 -13.82 -18.02
N ILE A 234 12.55 -14.49 -17.39
CA ILE A 234 12.67 -14.91 -16.01
C ILE A 234 13.15 -16.35 -16.01
N GLU A 235 14.49 -16.55 -15.89
CA GLU A 235 15.13 -17.88 -16.05
C GLU A 235 15.15 -18.70 -14.76
N GLU A 236 15.02 -18.11 -13.57
CA GLU A 236 15.07 -18.80 -12.28
C GLU A 236 13.82 -18.49 -11.44
N MET A 237 13.00 -19.49 -11.26
CA MET A 237 11.98 -19.51 -10.22
C MET A 237 12.65 -19.96 -8.92
N GLY A 238 12.64 -19.14 -7.86
CA GLY A 238 13.03 -19.56 -6.52
C GLY A 238 12.15 -20.70 -6.03
N ALA A 239 12.64 -21.49 -5.07
CA ALA A 239 11.81 -22.52 -4.44
C ALA A 239 10.59 -21.90 -3.73
N PRO A 240 9.43 -22.57 -3.63
CA PRO A 240 8.27 -22.06 -2.90
C PRO A 240 8.57 -21.62 -1.46
N ALA A 241 9.54 -22.28 -0.81
CA ALA A 241 10.02 -21.90 0.53
C ALA A 241 10.67 -20.52 0.59
N ASP A 242 11.30 -20.07 -0.52
CA ASP A 242 11.92 -18.74 -0.58
C ASP A 242 10.89 -17.61 -0.57
N LEU A 243 9.66 -17.88 -1.04
CA LEU A 243 8.57 -16.91 -1.04
C LEU A 243 8.15 -16.52 0.38
N LEU A 244 8.12 -17.49 1.30
CA LEU A 244 7.77 -17.26 2.71
C LEU A 244 8.73 -16.27 3.38
N GLN A 245 10.00 -16.26 2.96
CA GLN A 245 11.03 -15.37 3.50
C GLN A 245 11.12 -14.03 2.76
N ARG A 246 10.65 -13.97 1.52
CA ARG A 246 10.80 -12.80 0.64
C ARG A 246 9.56 -11.97 0.48
N ARG A 247 8.37 -12.53 0.62
CA ARG A 247 7.14 -11.76 0.46
C ARG A 247 6.83 -10.95 1.72
N PRO A 248 6.86 -9.61 1.65
CA PRO A 248 6.65 -8.77 2.81
C PRO A 248 5.22 -8.84 3.37
N ASP A 249 4.22 -9.20 2.57
CA ASP A 249 2.84 -9.43 2.99
C ASP A 249 2.72 -10.67 3.88
N LEU A 250 3.45 -11.76 3.58
CA LEU A 250 3.53 -12.96 4.41
C LEU A 250 4.24 -12.69 5.73
N ILE A 251 5.36 -11.94 5.68
CA ILE A 251 6.09 -11.52 6.88
C ILE A 251 5.17 -10.67 7.77
N ALA A 252 4.41 -9.74 7.19
CA ALA A 252 3.47 -8.91 7.95
C ALA A 252 2.37 -9.75 8.62
N ALA A 253 1.82 -10.73 7.92
CA ALA A 253 0.77 -11.62 8.46
C ALA A 253 1.33 -12.51 9.59
N GLU A 254 2.52 -13.08 9.43
CA GLU A 254 3.21 -13.87 10.46
C GLU A 254 3.50 -13.03 11.72
N ARG A 255 3.98 -11.80 11.56
CA ARG A 255 4.24 -10.91 12.69
C ARG A 255 2.95 -10.50 13.43
N ARG A 256 1.83 -10.32 12.71
CA ARG A 256 0.52 -10.07 13.34
C ARG A 256 0.04 -11.27 14.14
N LEU A 257 0.26 -12.49 13.65
CA LEU A 257 -0.03 -13.71 14.39
C LEU A 257 0.82 -13.78 15.68
N ALA A 258 2.10 -13.48 15.60
CA ALA A 258 2.98 -13.42 16.77
C ALA A 258 2.50 -12.37 17.80
N ALA A 259 2.04 -11.20 17.35
CA ALA A 259 1.48 -10.17 18.22
C ALA A 259 0.20 -10.65 18.92
N ALA A 260 -0.71 -11.29 18.18
CA ALA A 260 -1.95 -11.85 18.74
C ALA A 260 -1.68 -12.95 19.78
N ASN A 261 -0.71 -13.84 19.52
CA ASN A 261 -0.28 -14.85 20.48
C ASN A 261 0.28 -14.23 21.77
N ALA A 262 1.11 -13.21 21.66
CA ALA A 262 1.65 -12.49 22.82
C ALA A 262 0.55 -11.85 23.68
N ARG A 263 -0.52 -11.32 23.07
CA ARG A 263 -1.69 -10.76 23.79
C ARG A 263 -2.47 -11.80 24.58
N ILE A 264 -2.46 -13.09 24.20
CA ILE A 264 -3.02 -14.15 25.03
C ILE A 264 -2.27 -14.22 26.35
N GLY A 265 -0.93 -14.17 26.33
CA GLY A 265 -0.12 -14.17 27.53
C GLY A 265 -0.34 -12.93 28.42
N GLU A 266 -0.55 -11.77 27.81
CA GLU A 266 -0.93 -10.54 28.51
C GLU A 266 -2.28 -10.71 29.20
N ALA A 267 -3.31 -11.24 28.51
CA ALA A 267 -4.63 -11.48 29.11
C ALA A 267 -4.58 -12.52 30.23
N ILE A 268 -3.78 -13.58 30.10
CA ILE A 268 -3.58 -14.58 31.16
C ILE A 268 -2.95 -13.95 32.40
N SER A 269 -2.06 -12.97 32.23
CA SER A 269 -1.40 -12.30 33.37
C SER A 269 -2.38 -11.61 34.31
N GLU A 270 -3.59 -11.26 33.85
CA GLU A 270 -4.64 -10.65 34.70
C GLU A 270 -5.21 -11.57 35.79
N PHE A 271 -4.97 -12.89 35.70
CA PHE A 271 -5.28 -13.82 36.80
C PHE A 271 -4.36 -13.68 38.01
N TYR A 272 -3.19 -13.10 37.79
CA TYR A 272 -2.17 -13.01 38.84
C TYR A 272 -2.19 -11.67 39.55
N PRO A 273 -1.70 -11.63 40.84
CA PRO A 273 -1.60 -10.36 41.53
C PRO A 273 -0.60 -9.42 40.88
N LYS A 274 -0.94 -8.13 40.83
CA LYS A 274 -0.05 -7.07 40.37
C LYS A 274 0.61 -6.38 41.55
N PHE A 275 1.92 -6.25 41.49
CA PHE A 275 2.73 -5.58 42.49
C PHE A 275 3.14 -4.21 42.00
N SER A 276 2.99 -3.20 42.87
CA SER A 276 3.43 -1.84 42.54
C SER A 276 4.29 -1.26 43.68
N LEU A 277 5.33 -0.57 43.29
CA LEU A 277 6.12 0.27 44.22
C LEU A 277 5.81 1.72 43.88
N SER A 278 5.36 2.46 44.91
CA SER A 278 5.14 3.91 44.75
C SER A 278 5.83 4.65 45.87
N GLY A 279 6.22 5.89 45.57
CA GLY A 279 6.87 6.77 46.51
C GLY A 279 6.45 8.22 46.31
N LEU A 280 6.43 8.96 47.40
CA LEU A 280 6.17 10.36 47.40
C LEU A 280 7.25 11.04 48.25
N LEU A 281 7.85 12.08 47.71
CA LEU A 281 8.75 13.00 48.38
C LEU A 281 8.27 14.43 48.14
N GLY A 282 8.08 15.19 49.17
CA GLY A 282 7.59 16.54 48.96
C GLY A 282 7.32 17.32 50.25
N SER A 283 6.40 18.24 50.13
CA SER A 283 6.04 19.13 51.21
C SER A 283 4.53 19.43 51.18
N ALA A 284 3.90 19.46 52.35
CA ALA A 284 2.51 19.84 52.52
C ALA A 284 2.33 20.72 53.74
N THR A 285 1.52 21.75 53.61
CA THR A 285 1.20 22.67 54.72
C THR A 285 -0.23 23.18 54.62
N ALA A 286 -0.86 23.34 55.78
CA ALA A 286 -2.15 24.01 55.92
C ALA A 286 -2.02 25.43 56.55
N VAL A 287 -0.80 25.84 56.92
CA VAL A 287 -0.57 27.10 57.65
C VAL A 287 -0.56 28.30 56.68
N SER A 288 0.41 28.36 55.79
CA SER A 288 0.50 29.40 54.77
C SER A 288 1.33 28.89 53.57
N SER A 289 1.20 29.54 52.43
CA SER A 289 2.02 29.22 51.24
C SER A 289 3.52 29.44 51.47
N GLY A 290 3.91 30.40 52.37
CA GLY A 290 5.30 30.65 52.70
C GLY A 290 5.97 29.53 53.49
N ASN A 291 5.19 28.67 54.16
CA ASN A 291 5.70 27.55 54.93
C ASN A 291 5.88 26.26 54.11
N LEU A 292 5.50 26.25 52.80
CA LEU A 292 5.48 25.06 52.00
C LEU A 292 6.83 24.33 51.95
N PHE A 293 7.94 25.06 51.96
CA PHE A 293 9.28 24.48 51.94
C PHE A 293 10.01 24.53 53.26
N SER A 294 9.28 24.69 54.37
CA SER A 294 9.87 24.60 55.70
C SER A 294 10.18 23.16 56.07
N ALA A 295 11.13 22.98 57.02
CA ALA A 295 11.49 21.63 57.50
C ALA A 295 10.29 20.89 58.10
N GLY A 296 9.35 21.62 58.73
CA GLY A 296 8.15 21.04 59.33
C GLY A 296 7.06 20.65 58.36
N ALA A 297 7.16 21.08 57.08
CA ALA A 297 6.21 20.74 56.05
C ALA A 297 6.68 19.54 55.19
N SER A 298 7.90 19.04 55.36
CA SER A 298 8.45 17.93 54.58
C SER A 298 7.68 16.63 54.85
N GLN A 299 7.43 15.88 53.76
CA GLN A 299 6.78 14.58 53.81
C GLN A 299 7.44 13.58 52.89
N SER A 300 7.45 12.31 53.29
CA SER A 300 7.88 11.19 52.45
C SER A 300 7.06 9.98 52.77
N THR A 301 6.73 9.23 51.72
CA THR A 301 5.97 7.97 51.82
C THR A 301 6.49 6.99 50.81
N GLY A 302 6.70 5.73 51.20
CA GLY A 302 6.98 4.61 50.35
C GLY A 302 5.89 3.55 50.55
N VAL A 303 5.33 3.03 49.44
CA VAL A 303 4.24 2.05 49.46
C VAL A 303 4.57 0.90 48.54
N LEU A 304 4.52 -0.33 49.07
CA LEU A 304 4.44 -1.55 48.29
C LEU A 304 2.97 -1.94 48.18
N GLY A 305 2.42 -1.86 46.99
CA GLY A 305 1.02 -2.18 46.70
C GLY A 305 0.85 -3.56 46.13
N LEU A 306 -0.23 -4.25 46.48
CA LEU A 306 -0.70 -5.48 45.91
C LEU A 306 -2.14 -5.27 45.44
N ARG A 307 -2.40 -5.56 44.18
CA ARG A 307 -3.75 -5.57 43.61
C ARG A 307 -4.03 -6.90 42.98
N TRP A 308 -5.03 -7.62 43.48
CA TRP A 308 -5.43 -8.92 42.93
C TRP A 308 -6.94 -9.01 42.79
N ARG A 309 -7.39 -9.38 41.60
CA ARG A 309 -8.81 -9.61 41.34
C ARG A 309 -9.19 -11.04 41.74
N LEU A 310 -9.79 -11.21 42.88
CA LEU A 310 -10.22 -12.52 43.38
C LEU A 310 -11.60 -12.93 42.82
N PHE A 311 -12.46 -11.96 42.57
CA PHE A 311 -13.81 -12.16 42.03
C PHE A 311 -14.05 -11.21 40.88
N ASP A 312 -14.26 -11.72 39.65
CA ASP A 312 -14.51 -10.91 38.47
C ASP A 312 -15.64 -11.44 37.58
N PHE A 313 -16.32 -12.51 38.04
CA PHE A 313 -17.47 -13.11 37.38
C PHE A 313 -17.23 -13.49 35.91
N GLY A 314 -16.02 -13.93 35.59
CA GLY A 314 -15.64 -14.44 34.28
C GLY A 314 -15.10 -13.40 33.32
N ARG A 315 -14.86 -12.13 33.75
CA ARG A 315 -14.30 -11.08 32.88
C ARG A 315 -12.93 -11.48 32.30
N ILE A 316 -12.03 -12.01 33.15
CA ILE A 316 -10.67 -12.40 32.70
C ILE A 316 -10.79 -13.56 31.69
N ASN A 317 -11.67 -14.55 31.94
CA ASN A 317 -11.92 -15.63 30.99
C ASN A 317 -12.40 -15.08 29.64
N ALA A 318 -13.35 -14.14 29.64
CA ALA A 318 -13.84 -13.51 28.42
C ALA A 318 -12.74 -12.72 27.69
N GLN A 319 -11.83 -12.07 28.42
CA GLN A 319 -10.66 -11.39 27.82
C GLN A 319 -9.70 -12.40 27.16
N ILE A 320 -9.43 -13.53 27.82
CA ILE A 320 -8.59 -14.60 27.26
C ILE A 320 -9.26 -15.23 26.03
N ASP A 321 -10.55 -15.51 26.10
CA ASP A 321 -11.30 -16.10 24.98
C ASP A 321 -11.34 -15.12 23.79
N GLY A 322 -11.48 -13.81 24.05
CA GLY A 322 -11.35 -12.78 23.04
C GLY A 322 -9.95 -12.73 22.39
N ALA A 323 -8.88 -12.83 23.21
CA ALA A 323 -7.51 -12.88 22.71
C ALA A 323 -7.21 -14.14 21.90
N LYS A 324 -7.73 -15.31 22.32
CA LYS A 324 -7.65 -16.57 21.56
C LYS A 324 -8.42 -16.48 20.23
N GLY A 325 -9.59 -15.82 20.24
CA GLY A 325 -10.35 -15.55 19.01
C GLY A 325 -9.54 -14.71 18.01
N GLN A 326 -8.86 -13.67 18.50
CA GLN A 326 -7.98 -12.82 17.66
C GLN A 326 -6.77 -13.59 17.11
N GLU A 327 -6.19 -14.49 17.92
CA GLU A 327 -5.09 -15.35 17.46
C GLU A 327 -5.57 -16.34 16.39
N ALA A 328 -6.72 -16.97 16.57
CA ALA A 328 -7.32 -17.87 15.58
C ALA A 328 -7.65 -17.15 14.27
N GLU A 329 -8.16 -15.91 14.33
CA GLU A 329 -8.35 -15.03 13.16
C GLU A 329 -7.02 -14.76 12.46
N ALA A 330 -5.98 -14.35 13.20
CA ALA A 330 -4.67 -14.05 12.65
C ALA A 330 -4.01 -15.28 12.01
N LEU A 331 -4.20 -16.47 12.60
CA LEU A 331 -3.72 -17.74 12.04
C LEU A 331 -4.44 -18.08 10.73
N ALA A 332 -5.75 -17.91 10.68
CA ALA A 332 -6.53 -18.11 9.45
C ALA A 332 -6.10 -17.10 8.36
N ALA A 333 -5.91 -15.84 8.72
CA ALA A 333 -5.43 -14.81 7.81
C ALA A 333 -4.01 -15.11 7.27
N TYR A 334 -3.10 -15.60 8.11
CA TYR A 334 -1.77 -16.02 7.66
C TYR A 334 -1.85 -17.19 6.67
N ARG A 335 -2.65 -18.23 6.97
CA ARG A 335 -2.84 -19.37 6.07
C ARG A 335 -3.43 -18.94 4.73
N LEU A 336 -4.43 -18.06 4.74
CA LEU A 336 -5.03 -17.52 3.53
C LEU A 336 -4.01 -16.71 2.72
N ALA A 337 -3.18 -15.90 3.36
CA ALA A 337 -2.11 -15.14 2.69
C ALA A 337 -1.11 -16.08 2.00
N VAL A 338 -0.75 -17.22 2.62
CA VAL A 338 0.13 -18.23 1.99
C VAL A 338 -0.53 -18.84 0.75
N LEU A 339 -1.82 -19.16 0.80
CA LEU A 339 -2.55 -19.70 -0.35
C LEU A 339 -2.61 -18.67 -1.49
N HIS A 340 -2.94 -17.42 -1.20
CA HIS A 340 -2.92 -16.35 -2.21
C HIS A 340 -1.52 -16.10 -2.77
N ALA A 341 -0.48 -16.19 -1.96
CA ALA A 341 0.89 -16.06 -2.45
C ALA A 341 1.25 -17.14 -3.47
N THR A 342 0.81 -18.37 -3.24
CA THR A 342 1.01 -19.48 -4.17
C THR A 342 0.19 -19.29 -5.44
N GLU A 343 -1.09 -18.92 -5.28
CA GLU A 343 -1.99 -18.59 -6.40
C GLU A 343 -1.41 -17.47 -7.28
N ASP A 344 -0.93 -16.39 -6.69
CA ASP A 344 -0.32 -15.25 -7.40
C ASP A 344 0.85 -15.71 -8.29
N VAL A 345 1.73 -16.58 -7.76
CA VAL A 345 2.89 -17.07 -8.50
C VAL A 345 2.46 -17.96 -9.66
N GLU A 346 1.60 -18.94 -9.41
CA GLU A 346 1.12 -19.86 -10.45
C GLU A 346 0.40 -19.09 -11.58
N ASN A 347 -0.50 -18.17 -11.20
CA ASN A 347 -1.24 -17.36 -12.17
C ASN A 347 -0.32 -16.42 -12.96
N ALA A 348 0.66 -15.79 -12.30
CA ALA A 348 1.58 -14.86 -12.96
C ALA A 348 2.48 -15.58 -13.99
N PHE A 349 3.02 -16.75 -13.64
CA PHE A 349 3.85 -17.54 -14.58
C PHE A 349 3.03 -18.14 -15.70
N SER A 350 1.84 -18.69 -15.41
CA SER A 350 0.91 -19.17 -16.45
C SER A 350 0.57 -18.04 -17.43
N ALA A 351 0.21 -16.86 -16.92
CA ALA A 351 -0.07 -15.72 -17.76
C ALA A 351 1.14 -15.30 -18.61
N LEU A 352 2.35 -15.25 -18.02
CA LEU A 352 3.56 -14.85 -18.73
C LEU A 352 3.84 -15.79 -19.92
N ILE A 353 3.75 -17.11 -19.72
CA ILE A 353 3.98 -18.12 -20.77
C ILE A 353 2.94 -17.96 -21.88
N HIS A 354 1.66 -18.00 -21.56
CA HIS A 354 0.60 -17.98 -22.57
C HIS A 354 0.46 -16.64 -23.27
N ARG A 355 0.73 -15.50 -22.60
CA ARG A 355 0.77 -14.18 -23.27
C ARG A 355 1.96 -14.06 -24.22
N ALA A 356 3.12 -14.61 -23.88
CA ALA A 356 4.26 -14.65 -24.78
C ALA A 356 3.97 -15.51 -26.04
N GLU A 357 3.36 -16.68 -25.87
CA GLU A 357 2.91 -17.51 -26.99
C GLU A 357 1.88 -16.78 -27.87
N GLN A 358 0.87 -16.15 -27.26
CA GLN A 358 -0.15 -15.36 -27.97
C GLN A 358 0.51 -14.24 -28.78
N SER A 359 1.41 -13.47 -28.18
CA SER A 359 2.13 -12.38 -28.84
C SER A 359 2.92 -12.86 -30.06
N ALA A 360 3.60 -14.01 -29.94
CA ALA A 360 4.34 -14.62 -31.07
C ALA A 360 3.43 -15.07 -32.21
N VAL A 361 2.24 -15.62 -31.91
CA VAL A 361 1.26 -16.01 -32.93
C VAL A 361 0.68 -14.78 -33.62
N LEU A 362 0.30 -13.75 -32.88
CA LEU A 362 -0.26 -12.50 -33.42
C LEU A 362 0.75 -11.76 -34.31
N THR A 363 2.04 -11.78 -33.95
CA THR A 363 3.09 -11.20 -34.80
C THR A 363 3.14 -11.86 -36.18
N ARG A 364 3.12 -13.20 -36.24
CA ARG A 364 3.07 -13.94 -37.52
C ARG A 364 1.77 -13.65 -38.29
N GLY A 365 0.64 -13.52 -37.59
CA GLY A 365 -0.65 -13.18 -38.17
C GLY A 365 -0.65 -11.80 -38.81
N GLU A 366 -0.09 -10.79 -38.14
CA GLU A 366 0.04 -9.43 -38.69
C GLU A 366 0.91 -9.40 -39.94
N ASP A 367 2.06 -10.12 -39.95
CA ASP A 367 2.94 -10.21 -41.12
C ASP A 367 2.21 -10.79 -42.31
N ALA A 368 1.44 -11.87 -42.13
CA ALA A 368 0.65 -12.49 -43.18
C ALA A 368 -0.46 -11.55 -43.71
N LEU A 369 -1.17 -10.85 -42.81
CA LEU A 369 -2.23 -9.92 -43.18
C LEU A 369 -1.67 -8.66 -43.84
N THR A 370 -0.48 -8.22 -43.49
CA THR A 370 0.23 -7.12 -44.16
C THR A 370 0.49 -7.48 -45.64
N GLN A 371 0.95 -8.71 -45.91
CA GLN A 371 1.16 -9.22 -47.30
C GLN A 371 -0.16 -9.39 -48.05
N ALA A 372 -1.19 -9.92 -47.39
CA ALA A 372 -2.52 -10.10 -47.99
C ALA A 372 -3.13 -8.75 -48.37
N ARG A 373 -3.05 -7.75 -47.48
CA ARG A 373 -3.51 -6.38 -47.78
C ARG A 373 -2.79 -5.75 -48.96
N ALA A 374 -1.46 -5.89 -49.03
CA ALA A 374 -0.68 -5.36 -50.16
C ALA A 374 -1.09 -6.01 -51.49
N SER A 375 -1.30 -7.32 -51.46
CA SER A 375 -1.72 -8.08 -52.64
C SER A 375 -3.16 -7.74 -53.09
N SER A 376 -4.12 -7.66 -52.14
CA SER A 376 -5.50 -7.27 -52.41
C SER A 376 -5.58 -5.86 -53.02
N PHE A 377 -4.83 -4.89 -52.48
CA PHE A 377 -4.81 -3.53 -53.03
C PHE A 377 -4.18 -3.49 -54.44
N ALA A 378 -3.14 -4.25 -54.68
CA ALA A 378 -2.54 -4.36 -56.03
C ALA A 378 -3.51 -4.99 -57.05
N ALA A 379 -4.27 -6.04 -56.67
CA ALA A 379 -5.30 -6.66 -57.49
C ALA A 379 -6.45 -5.68 -57.77
N TYR A 380 -6.91 -4.93 -56.78
CA TYR A 380 -7.93 -3.88 -56.94
C TYR A 380 -7.52 -2.83 -57.96
N LYS A 381 -6.29 -2.33 -57.90
CA LYS A 381 -5.76 -1.39 -58.91
C LYS A 381 -5.77 -1.92 -60.33
N ARG A 382 -5.69 -3.20 -60.52
CA ARG A 382 -5.73 -3.91 -61.82
C ARG A 382 -7.14 -4.33 -62.24
N GLY A 383 -8.16 -4.04 -61.43
CA GLY A 383 -9.53 -4.44 -61.66
C GLY A 383 -9.82 -5.93 -61.38
N ALA A 384 -8.88 -6.66 -60.75
CA ALA A 384 -8.98 -8.10 -60.47
C ALA A 384 -9.55 -8.41 -59.07
N ALA A 385 -9.76 -7.42 -58.25
CA ALA A 385 -10.40 -7.54 -56.93
C ALA A 385 -11.40 -6.40 -56.72
N SER A 386 -12.37 -6.59 -55.81
CA SER A 386 -13.37 -5.59 -55.47
C SER A 386 -12.87 -4.64 -54.40
N LEU A 387 -13.54 -3.44 -54.24
CA LEU A 387 -13.30 -2.56 -53.12
C LEU A 387 -13.57 -3.25 -51.80
N VAL A 388 -14.55 -4.14 -51.73
CA VAL A 388 -14.92 -4.88 -50.51
C VAL A 388 -13.74 -5.75 -50.04
N ASP A 389 -13.01 -6.39 -50.94
CA ASP A 389 -11.82 -7.20 -50.62
C ASP A 389 -10.72 -6.35 -49.98
N VAL A 390 -10.52 -5.11 -50.47
CA VAL A 390 -9.54 -4.17 -49.90
C VAL A 390 -9.97 -3.71 -48.52
N LEU A 391 -11.23 -3.31 -48.35
CA LEU A 391 -11.76 -2.86 -47.06
C LEU A 391 -11.71 -3.97 -46.01
N TYR A 392 -12.00 -5.22 -46.43
CA TYR A 392 -11.88 -6.38 -45.54
C TYR A 392 -10.43 -6.63 -45.12
N ALA A 393 -9.49 -6.56 -46.05
CA ALA A 393 -8.07 -6.73 -45.77
C ALA A 393 -7.53 -5.61 -44.85
N ASP A 394 -7.96 -4.38 -45.09
CA ASP A 394 -7.59 -3.23 -44.23
C ASP A 394 -8.14 -3.37 -42.79
N ALA A 395 -9.39 -3.79 -42.65
CA ALA A 395 -10.01 -4.03 -41.32
C ALA A 395 -9.32 -5.18 -40.58
N SER A 396 -9.02 -6.29 -41.30
CA SER A 396 -8.34 -7.45 -40.72
C SER A 396 -6.92 -7.12 -40.28
N LEU A 397 -6.18 -6.32 -41.05
CA LEU A 397 -4.83 -5.88 -40.68
C LEU A 397 -4.86 -4.91 -39.48
N LEU A 398 -5.81 -3.96 -39.45
CA LEU A 398 -5.97 -3.06 -38.31
C LEU A 398 -6.20 -3.85 -37.02
N GLN A 399 -7.14 -4.79 -37.05
CA GLN A 399 -7.45 -5.64 -35.90
C GLN A 399 -6.22 -6.45 -35.44
N ALA A 400 -5.52 -7.11 -36.38
CA ALA A 400 -4.33 -7.89 -36.05
C ALA A 400 -3.19 -7.03 -35.49
N SER A 401 -2.98 -5.80 -36.00
CA SER A 401 -1.97 -4.88 -35.50
C SER A 401 -2.31 -4.40 -34.09
N ASP A 402 -3.57 -4.08 -33.84
CA ASP A 402 -4.06 -3.68 -32.50
C ASP A 402 -3.91 -4.81 -31.48
N ASP A 403 -4.38 -6.02 -31.83
CA ASP A 403 -4.29 -7.22 -30.99
C ASP A 403 -2.83 -7.57 -30.67
N ARG A 404 -1.91 -7.43 -31.64
CA ARG A 404 -0.48 -7.66 -31.41
C ARG A 404 0.09 -6.64 -30.43
N ALA A 405 -0.21 -5.35 -30.61
CA ALA A 405 0.28 -4.30 -29.71
C ALA A 405 -0.24 -4.52 -28.29
N GLN A 406 -1.52 -4.92 -28.16
CA GLN A 406 -2.10 -5.27 -26.89
C GLN A 406 -1.44 -6.51 -26.27
N ALA A 407 -1.22 -7.58 -27.03
CA ALA A 407 -0.59 -8.81 -26.53
C ALA A 407 0.87 -8.58 -26.10
N GLN A 408 1.60 -7.72 -26.78
CA GLN A 408 2.94 -7.30 -26.32
C GLN A 408 2.89 -6.61 -24.95
N ALA A 409 1.98 -5.67 -24.78
CA ALA A 409 1.81 -5.00 -23.49
C ALA A 409 1.38 -5.96 -22.40
N GLU A 410 0.42 -6.87 -22.68
CA GLU A 410 -0.02 -7.89 -21.72
C GLU A 410 1.11 -8.83 -21.30
N THR A 411 2.02 -9.17 -22.22
CA THR A 411 3.21 -9.97 -21.90
C THR A 411 4.15 -9.23 -20.96
N ALA A 412 4.39 -7.92 -21.21
CA ALA A 412 5.22 -7.10 -20.33
C ALA A 412 4.57 -6.92 -18.94
N ARG A 413 3.26 -6.72 -18.89
CA ARG A 413 2.47 -6.63 -17.65
C ARG A 413 2.50 -7.95 -16.85
N ALA A 414 2.40 -9.10 -17.54
CA ALA A 414 2.53 -10.41 -16.92
C ALA A 414 3.92 -10.61 -16.29
N ALA A 415 4.98 -10.10 -16.92
CA ALA A 415 6.32 -10.10 -16.31
C ALA A 415 6.38 -9.24 -15.05
N VAL A 416 5.76 -8.05 -15.03
CA VAL A 416 5.64 -7.21 -13.82
C VAL A 416 4.90 -7.96 -12.71
N ALA A 417 3.79 -8.63 -13.05
CA ALA A 417 3.02 -9.44 -12.09
C ALA A 417 3.86 -10.59 -11.53
N ALA A 418 4.68 -11.25 -12.34
CA ALA A 418 5.57 -12.32 -11.91
C ALA A 418 6.64 -11.81 -10.92
N TYR A 419 7.28 -10.66 -11.20
CA TYR A 419 8.22 -10.05 -10.25
C TYR A 419 7.55 -9.64 -8.94
N LYS A 420 6.33 -9.10 -8.99
CA LYS A 420 5.54 -8.79 -7.80
C LYS A 420 5.22 -10.05 -6.99
N ALA A 421 4.77 -11.12 -7.65
CA ALA A 421 4.44 -12.39 -6.99
C ALA A 421 5.66 -13.04 -6.32
N LEU A 422 6.85 -12.89 -6.91
CA LEU A 422 8.12 -13.35 -6.33
C LEU A 422 8.63 -12.48 -5.17
N GLY A 423 7.93 -11.40 -4.81
CA GLY A 423 8.36 -10.50 -3.75
C GLY A 423 9.57 -9.64 -4.14
N GLY A 424 9.73 -9.29 -5.43
CA GLY A 424 10.80 -8.43 -5.92
C GLY A 424 10.61 -6.96 -5.54
N GLY A 425 11.70 -6.16 -5.59
CA GLY A 425 11.65 -4.71 -5.37
C GLY A 425 12.07 -4.24 -3.98
N TRP A 426 12.65 -5.12 -3.15
CA TRP A 426 13.23 -4.78 -1.85
C TRP A 426 14.30 -5.79 -1.43
N ARG A 427 15.12 -5.41 -0.43
CA ARG A 427 16.12 -6.31 0.18
C ARG A 427 15.73 -6.62 1.62
N PRO A 428 15.73 -7.89 2.05
CA PRO A 428 15.45 -8.27 3.44
C PRO A 428 16.33 -7.56 4.47
N ASP A 429 17.59 -7.28 4.12
CA ASP A 429 18.59 -6.70 5.02
C ASP A 429 18.80 -5.19 4.86
N ALA A 430 18.09 -4.53 3.93
CA ALA A 430 18.22 -3.09 3.77
C ALA A 430 17.42 -2.37 4.87
N PRO A 431 18.04 -1.38 5.58
CA PRO A 431 17.27 -0.50 6.43
C PRO A 431 16.21 0.19 5.55
N ALA A 432 14.95 0.19 6.00
CA ALA A 432 13.87 0.84 5.28
C ALA A 432 14.31 2.30 4.99
N GLN A 433 14.57 2.62 3.73
CA GLN A 433 14.78 3.99 3.26
C GLN A 433 13.42 4.70 3.29
N ILE A 434 12.97 5.00 4.50
CA ILE A 434 11.79 5.82 4.69
C ILE A 434 12.30 7.25 4.56
N ALA A 435 11.95 7.91 3.46
CA ALA A 435 12.25 9.32 3.25
C ALA A 435 11.66 10.13 4.43
N THR A 436 12.50 10.47 5.39
CA THR A 436 12.20 11.49 6.39
C THR A 436 12.43 12.84 5.71
N ARG A 437 11.37 13.51 5.34
CA ARG A 437 11.33 14.95 5.09
C ARG A 437 10.49 15.63 6.16
#